data_e12d79f22de088e4be5cca594da327c0
#
_entry.id   e12d79f22de088e4be5cca594da327c0
#
_cell.length_a   1.000
_cell.length_b   1.000
_cell.length_c   1.000
_cell.angle_alpha   90.00
_cell.angle_beta   90.00
_cell.angle_gamma   90.00
#
_symmetry.space_group_name_H-M   'P 1'
#
loop_
_entity.id
_entity.type
_entity.pdbx_description
1 polymer ?
#
loop_
_entity_poly.entity_id
_entity_poly.type
_entity_poly.pdbx_seq_one_letter_code
_entity_poly.pdbx_strand_id
1 'polypeptide(L)'
;MKGNRTMALVTTKEMFKKAYAGGYAIGAFNINNMEIIQAITEAAEETKSPVILQVSAGARKYAKHEYLLALAQAAVKDSGIDLALHLDHGADFEICKACIDGGFTSVMIDGSHHAYEDNVALTKKVVEYAHAHGVVVEGELGVLAGVEDDVVAEHSSYTRPEEVEDFVNRTGVDSLAISIGTSHGAYKFTPKQCTRNEKGILVPPPLRFDILEEIEKRLPEFPIVLHGASSVPQECVAEINALGGKLPDAVGIPEEQLRKAAGMAVCKINIDSDIRLAMTAGIRRVFNEDPSIFDPRGYLSVARAEVKKMVKHKIVNVLGSDNTL
;
A
#
# COMPACT_ATOMS: atom_id res chain seq x y z
N MET A 1 -9.82 -12.35 31.64
CA MET A 1 -10.67 -11.15 31.47
C MET A 1 -10.10 -10.37 30.30
N LYS A 2 -10.74 -10.40 29.11
CA LYS A 2 -10.37 -9.51 28.01
C LYS A 2 -10.78 -8.11 28.46
N GLY A 3 -9.80 -7.24 28.70
CA GLY A 3 -10.08 -5.84 29.00
C GLY A 3 -10.96 -5.25 27.92
N ASN A 4 -11.88 -4.40 28.28
CA ASN A 4 -12.80 -3.69 27.39
C ASN A 4 -11.99 -2.65 26.58
N ARG A 5 -11.16 -3.12 25.61
CA ARG A 5 -10.49 -2.24 24.65
C ARG A 5 -11.57 -1.77 23.70
N THR A 6 -11.87 -0.50 23.73
CA THR A 6 -12.80 0.11 22.76
C THR A 6 -12.14 -0.05 21.39
N MET A 7 -12.68 -0.94 20.58
CA MET A 7 -12.17 -1.25 19.25
C MET A 7 -12.49 -0.09 18.33
N ALA A 8 -11.48 0.59 17.84
CA ALA A 8 -11.59 1.74 16.95
C ALA A 8 -10.46 1.71 15.92
N LEU A 9 -10.68 2.39 14.82
CA LEU A 9 -9.60 2.69 13.89
C LEU A 9 -8.51 3.50 14.61
N VAL A 10 -7.25 3.18 14.38
CA VAL A 10 -6.08 3.83 14.99
C VAL A 10 -5.29 4.61 13.94
N THR A 11 -4.46 5.55 14.37
CA THR A 11 -3.48 6.21 13.49
C THR A 11 -2.30 5.29 13.22
N THR A 12 -1.51 5.57 12.18
CA THR A 12 -0.30 4.80 11.86
C THR A 12 0.89 5.12 12.79
N LYS A 13 0.79 6.15 13.62
CA LYS A 13 1.91 6.66 14.45
C LYS A 13 2.58 5.57 15.31
N GLU A 14 1.83 4.90 16.15
CA GLU A 14 2.39 3.85 17.01
C GLU A 14 2.73 2.58 16.23
N MET A 15 2.01 2.30 15.14
CA MET A 15 2.35 1.21 14.22
C MET A 15 3.74 1.40 13.63
N PHE A 16 4.03 2.60 13.10
CA PHE A 16 5.32 2.91 12.46
C PHE A 16 6.47 2.95 13.46
N LYS A 17 6.24 3.47 14.66
CA LYS A 17 7.24 3.44 15.73
C LYS A 17 7.66 2.01 16.08
N LYS A 18 6.69 1.10 16.24
CA LYS A 18 6.96 -0.33 16.48
C LYS A 18 7.64 -0.98 15.28
N ALA A 19 7.18 -0.66 14.05
CA ALA A 19 7.73 -1.20 12.81
C ALA A 19 9.20 -0.82 12.65
N TYR A 20 9.55 0.45 12.83
CA TYR A 20 10.92 0.93 12.77
C TYR A 20 11.81 0.22 13.79
N ALA A 21 11.41 0.19 15.05
CA ALA A 21 12.15 -0.46 16.12
C ALA A 21 12.30 -1.97 15.94
N GLY A 22 11.31 -2.61 15.31
CA GLY A 22 11.26 -4.07 15.08
C GLY A 22 11.90 -4.53 13.76
N GLY A 23 12.26 -3.62 12.86
CA GLY A 23 12.83 -3.95 11.54
C GLY A 23 11.84 -4.71 10.64
N TYR A 24 10.58 -4.24 10.61
CA TYR A 24 9.52 -4.75 9.74
C TYR A 24 8.69 -3.60 9.16
N ALA A 25 7.87 -3.88 8.17
CA ALA A 25 6.96 -2.90 7.59
C ALA A 25 5.49 -3.31 7.79
N ILE A 26 4.60 -2.33 7.88
CA ILE A 26 3.15 -2.54 7.88
C ILE A 26 2.65 -2.59 6.45
N GLY A 27 1.85 -3.60 6.10
CA GLY A 27 1.20 -3.67 4.80
C GLY A 27 0.05 -2.67 4.70
N ALA A 28 0.12 -1.81 3.68
CA ALA A 28 -0.98 -0.95 3.28
C ALA A 28 -1.65 -1.58 2.06
N PHE A 29 -2.82 -2.16 2.28
CA PHE A 29 -3.55 -2.93 1.29
C PHE A 29 -4.72 -2.13 0.74
N ASN A 30 -4.75 -1.92 -0.59
CA ASN A 30 -5.82 -1.18 -1.24
C ASN A 30 -7.14 -1.95 -1.19
N ILE A 31 -8.20 -1.26 -0.78
CA ILE A 31 -9.54 -1.81 -0.62
C ILE A 31 -10.55 -1.11 -1.54
N ASN A 32 -11.45 -1.89 -2.13
CA ASN A 32 -12.54 -1.34 -2.96
C ASN A 32 -13.86 -2.15 -2.87
N ASN A 33 -13.88 -3.26 -2.15
CA ASN A 33 -15.07 -4.09 -1.92
C ASN A 33 -14.98 -4.86 -0.60
N MET A 34 -16.07 -5.52 -0.23
CA MET A 34 -16.21 -6.27 1.02
C MET A 34 -15.26 -7.48 1.08
N GLU A 35 -15.14 -8.23 0.00
CA GLU A 35 -14.36 -9.47 -0.05
C GLU A 35 -12.87 -9.24 0.18
N ILE A 36 -12.34 -8.14 -0.38
CA ILE A 36 -10.95 -7.73 -0.17
C ILE A 36 -10.72 -7.33 1.30
N ILE A 37 -11.62 -6.53 1.88
CA ILE A 37 -11.51 -6.12 3.30
C ILE A 37 -11.52 -7.34 4.20
N GLN A 38 -12.46 -8.27 4.00
CA GLN A 38 -12.56 -9.50 4.79
C GLN A 38 -11.29 -10.38 4.64
N ALA A 39 -10.77 -10.52 3.42
CA ALA A 39 -9.56 -11.29 3.17
C ALA A 39 -8.34 -10.71 3.91
N ILE A 40 -8.17 -9.38 3.86
CA ILE A 40 -7.09 -8.66 4.54
C ILE A 40 -7.19 -8.81 6.06
N THR A 41 -8.38 -8.56 6.62
CA THR A 41 -8.56 -8.59 8.08
C THR A 41 -8.47 -10.00 8.66
N GLU A 42 -8.97 -11.03 7.97
CA GLU A 42 -8.77 -12.43 8.36
C GLU A 42 -7.29 -12.85 8.30
N ALA A 43 -6.56 -12.44 7.27
CA ALA A 43 -5.13 -12.69 7.16
C ALA A 43 -4.36 -12.03 8.31
N ALA A 44 -4.70 -10.78 8.62
CA ALA A 44 -4.08 -10.00 9.69
C ALA A 44 -4.37 -10.59 11.08
N GLU A 45 -5.61 -11.04 11.33
CA GLU A 45 -5.99 -11.73 12.57
C GLU A 45 -5.22 -13.04 12.75
N GLU A 46 -5.17 -13.89 11.71
CA GLU A 46 -4.47 -15.17 11.76
C GLU A 46 -2.96 -15.02 11.95
N THR A 47 -2.38 -13.95 11.41
CA THR A 47 -0.93 -13.65 11.54
C THR A 47 -0.62 -12.75 12.72
N LYS A 48 -1.62 -12.24 13.44
CA LYS A 48 -1.48 -11.26 14.53
C LYS A 48 -0.64 -10.04 14.11
N SER A 49 -0.99 -9.48 12.96
CA SER A 49 -0.30 -8.33 12.37
C SER A 49 -1.24 -7.11 12.31
N PRO A 50 -0.77 -5.91 12.66
CA PRO A 50 -1.50 -4.69 12.32
C PRO A 50 -1.46 -4.49 10.80
N VAL A 51 -2.49 -3.85 10.22
CA VAL A 51 -2.56 -3.54 8.79
C VAL A 51 -3.19 -2.17 8.55
N ILE A 52 -2.91 -1.61 7.39
CA ILE A 52 -3.50 -0.37 6.89
C ILE A 52 -4.47 -0.74 5.77
N LEU A 53 -5.75 -0.36 5.94
CA LEU A 53 -6.75 -0.38 4.88
C LEU A 53 -6.62 0.91 4.09
N GLN A 54 -6.19 0.81 2.83
CA GLN A 54 -5.82 1.95 2.00
C GLN A 54 -6.87 2.20 0.93
N VAL A 55 -7.26 3.46 0.76
CA VAL A 55 -8.36 3.87 -0.13
C VAL A 55 -7.87 4.96 -1.08
N SER A 56 -7.80 4.63 -2.38
CA SER A 56 -7.51 5.60 -3.43
C SER A 56 -8.74 6.45 -3.80
N ALA A 57 -8.51 7.53 -4.55
CA ALA A 57 -9.59 8.34 -5.12
C ALA A 57 -10.51 7.50 -6.01
N GLY A 58 -9.95 6.59 -6.83
CA GLY A 58 -10.69 5.66 -7.67
C GLY A 58 -11.57 4.71 -6.86
N ALA A 59 -11.07 4.14 -5.77
CA ALA A 59 -11.84 3.29 -4.86
C ALA A 59 -13.00 4.05 -4.20
N ARG A 60 -12.76 5.30 -3.77
CA ARG A 60 -13.82 6.19 -3.22
C ARG A 60 -14.91 6.48 -4.25
N LYS A 61 -14.54 6.73 -5.49
CA LYS A 61 -15.50 6.96 -6.59
C LYS A 61 -16.33 5.71 -6.89
N TYR A 62 -15.70 4.53 -6.89
CA TYR A 62 -16.34 3.24 -7.17
C TYR A 62 -17.28 2.80 -6.05
N ALA A 63 -16.77 2.67 -4.83
CA ALA A 63 -17.50 2.07 -3.71
C ALA A 63 -18.22 3.09 -2.81
N LYS A 64 -17.94 4.39 -2.96
CA LYS A 64 -18.33 5.52 -2.13
C LYS A 64 -17.71 5.50 -0.73
N HIS A 65 -17.44 6.69 -0.23
CA HIS A 65 -16.77 6.92 1.07
C HIS A 65 -17.48 6.23 2.24
N GLU A 66 -18.78 6.41 2.34
CA GLU A 66 -19.59 5.94 3.46
C GLU A 66 -19.62 4.41 3.56
N TYR A 67 -19.66 3.70 2.41
CA TYR A 67 -19.60 2.24 2.39
C TYR A 67 -18.21 1.73 2.81
N LEU A 68 -17.14 2.34 2.32
CA LEU A 68 -15.78 1.92 2.69
C LEU A 68 -15.51 2.18 4.18
N LEU A 69 -15.93 3.32 4.71
CA LEU A 69 -15.83 3.63 6.14
C LEU A 69 -16.62 2.63 6.99
N ALA A 70 -17.88 2.35 6.62
CA ALA A 70 -18.71 1.40 7.35
C ALA A 70 -18.12 -0.02 7.34
N LEU A 71 -17.57 -0.46 6.21
CA LEU A 71 -16.90 -1.75 6.09
C LEU A 71 -15.61 -1.81 6.93
N ALA A 72 -14.80 -0.74 6.93
CA ALA A 72 -13.60 -0.66 7.77
C ALA A 72 -13.96 -0.68 9.26
N GLN A 73 -15.00 0.03 9.68
CA GLN A 73 -15.51 0.00 11.05
C GLN A 73 -16.06 -1.38 11.45
N ALA A 74 -16.73 -2.08 10.53
CA ALA A 74 -17.19 -3.45 10.75
C ALA A 74 -15.99 -4.40 10.91
N ALA A 75 -14.97 -4.25 10.08
CA ALA A 75 -13.74 -5.05 10.12
C ALA A 75 -13.01 -4.92 11.48
N VAL A 76 -12.90 -3.70 12.03
CA VAL A 76 -12.32 -3.48 13.38
C VAL A 76 -13.08 -4.23 14.46
N LYS A 77 -14.42 -4.20 14.40
CA LYS A 77 -15.28 -4.86 15.40
C LYS A 77 -15.20 -6.38 15.30
N ASP A 78 -15.08 -6.92 14.11
CA ASP A 78 -15.04 -8.36 13.84
C ASP A 78 -13.68 -8.97 14.17
N SER A 79 -12.60 -8.39 13.67
CA SER A 79 -11.24 -8.95 13.78
C SER A 79 -10.55 -8.70 15.13
N GLY A 80 -10.85 -7.58 15.78
CA GLY A 80 -10.19 -7.22 17.03
C GLY A 80 -8.72 -6.82 16.93
N ILE A 81 -8.25 -6.50 15.73
CA ILE A 81 -6.88 -6.05 15.47
C ILE A 81 -6.80 -4.53 15.29
N ASP A 82 -5.60 -3.99 15.41
CA ASP A 82 -5.33 -2.57 15.12
C ASP A 82 -5.37 -2.35 13.61
N LEU A 83 -6.33 -1.53 13.14
CA LEU A 83 -6.52 -1.14 11.75
C LEU A 83 -6.42 0.38 11.61
N ALA A 84 -5.65 0.87 10.66
CA ALA A 84 -5.71 2.26 10.21
C ALA A 84 -6.49 2.35 8.90
N LEU A 85 -7.28 3.41 8.73
CA LEU A 85 -7.93 3.74 7.47
C LEU A 85 -7.22 4.95 6.86
N HIS A 86 -6.65 4.76 5.68
CA HIS A 86 -5.71 5.68 5.05
C HIS A 86 -6.19 6.13 3.67
N LEU A 87 -6.15 7.44 3.39
CA LEU A 87 -6.30 7.97 2.05
C LEU A 87 -4.97 7.82 1.29
N ASP A 88 -5.03 7.17 0.14
CA ASP A 88 -3.92 6.95 -0.78
C ASP A 88 -3.94 8.02 -1.89
N HIS A 89 -2.83 8.66 -2.16
CA HIS A 89 -2.66 9.72 -3.18
C HIS A 89 -3.75 10.80 -3.17
N GLY A 90 -3.87 11.53 -2.07
CA GLY A 90 -4.71 12.71 -2.01
C GLY A 90 -4.16 13.81 -2.94
N ALA A 91 -4.91 14.17 -3.99
CA ALA A 91 -4.47 15.11 -5.02
C ALA A 91 -4.46 16.58 -4.55
N ASP A 92 -5.24 16.90 -3.53
CA ASP A 92 -5.37 18.28 -3.03
C ASP A 92 -5.82 18.31 -1.56
N PHE A 93 -5.87 19.52 -1.01
CA PHE A 93 -6.33 19.76 0.37
C PHE A 93 -7.78 19.32 0.60
N GLU A 94 -8.66 19.51 -0.37
CA GLU A 94 -10.11 19.28 -0.20
C GLU A 94 -10.42 17.78 -0.09
N ILE A 95 -9.72 16.93 -0.85
CA ILE A 95 -9.89 15.48 -0.72
C ILE A 95 -9.34 14.97 0.61
N CYS A 96 -8.17 15.47 1.05
CA CYS A 96 -7.62 15.15 2.36
C CYS A 96 -8.56 15.58 3.48
N LYS A 97 -9.06 16.83 3.43
CA LYS A 97 -10.04 17.35 4.38
C LYS A 97 -11.31 16.50 4.42
N ALA A 98 -11.87 16.15 3.27
CA ALA A 98 -13.08 15.32 3.20
C ALA A 98 -12.88 13.93 3.82
N CYS A 99 -11.67 13.34 3.68
CA CYS A 99 -11.35 12.06 4.32
C CYS A 99 -11.17 12.19 5.84
N ILE A 100 -10.50 13.25 6.30
CA ILE A 100 -10.33 13.55 7.72
C ILE A 100 -11.68 13.75 8.40
N ASP A 101 -12.52 14.63 7.84
CA ASP A 101 -13.87 14.90 8.35
C ASP A 101 -14.76 13.65 8.30
N GLY A 102 -14.52 12.79 7.33
CA GLY A 102 -15.22 11.52 7.12
C GLY A 102 -14.73 10.35 7.99
N GLY A 103 -13.75 10.56 8.89
CA GLY A 103 -13.33 9.56 9.86
C GLY A 103 -12.13 8.69 9.47
N PHE A 104 -11.36 9.09 8.48
CA PHE A 104 -10.05 8.48 8.19
C PHE A 104 -9.06 8.84 9.30
N THR A 105 -8.18 7.90 9.64
CA THR A 105 -7.19 8.07 10.71
C THR A 105 -5.80 8.43 10.20
N SER A 106 -5.61 8.36 8.89
CA SER A 106 -4.39 8.72 8.19
C SER A 106 -4.72 9.21 6.78
N VAL A 107 -4.01 10.19 6.27
CA VAL A 107 -4.14 10.68 4.89
C VAL A 107 -2.78 10.90 4.27
N MET A 108 -2.66 10.64 2.96
CA MET A 108 -1.53 11.06 2.18
C MET A 108 -1.91 12.27 1.32
N ILE A 109 -1.02 13.26 1.29
CA ILE A 109 -1.06 14.36 0.31
C ILE A 109 0.08 14.17 -0.68
N ASP A 110 -0.26 14.01 -1.95
CA ASP A 110 0.70 13.86 -3.05
C ASP A 110 0.92 15.19 -3.76
N GLY A 111 1.92 15.92 -3.29
CA GLY A 111 2.40 17.16 -3.92
C GLY A 111 3.61 16.96 -4.82
N SER A 112 4.02 15.72 -5.11
CA SER A 112 5.28 15.38 -5.81
C SER A 112 5.36 15.95 -7.24
N HIS A 113 4.21 16.21 -7.86
CA HIS A 113 4.11 16.81 -9.18
C HIS A 113 4.25 18.33 -9.21
N HIS A 114 4.23 18.98 -8.04
CA HIS A 114 4.41 20.43 -7.92
C HIS A 114 5.90 20.79 -7.77
N ALA A 115 6.19 22.09 -7.90
CA ALA A 115 7.50 22.61 -7.50
C ALA A 115 7.72 22.36 -5.99
N TYR A 116 8.96 22.17 -5.56
CA TYR A 116 9.30 21.80 -4.18
C TYR A 116 8.63 22.72 -3.12
N GLU A 117 8.69 24.03 -3.33
CA GLU A 117 8.10 25.02 -2.39
C GLU A 117 6.56 24.91 -2.35
N ASP A 118 5.91 24.62 -3.48
CA ASP A 118 4.47 24.43 -3.56
C ASP A 118 4.06 23.13 -2.86
N ASN A 119 4.85 22.04 -3.02
CA ASN A 119 4.66 20.79 -2.29
C ASN A 119 4.79 21.01 -0.77
N VAL A 120 5.82 21.73 -0.33
CA VAL A 120 5.99 22.09 1.09
C VAL A 120 4.78 22.86 1.61
N ALA A 121 4.32 23.89 0.89
CA ALA A 121 3.19 24.71 1.31
C ALA A 121 1.88 23.91 1.37
N LEU A 122 1.61 23.09 0.37
CA LEU A 122 0.42 22.24 0.28
C LEU A 122 0.42 21.19 1.42
N THR A 123 1.54 20.48 1.58
CA THR A 123 1.69 19.44 2.60
C THR A 123 1.54 20.00 4.00
N LYS A 124 2.20 21.13 4.29
CA LYS A 124 2.06 21.83 5.58
C LYS A 124 0.61 22.20 5.89
N LYS A 125 -0.13 22.72 4.91
CA LYS A 125 -1.56 23.06 5.06
C LYS A 125 -2.38 21.83 5.46
N VAL A 126 -2.12 20.66 4.84
CA VAL A 126 -2.79 19.40 5.18
C VAL A 126 -2.42 18.94 6.57
N VAL A 127 -1.13 18.99 6.93
CA VAL A 127 -0.62 18.61 8.26
C VAL A 127 -1.28 19.43 9.37
N GLU A 128 -1.32 20.75 9.22
CA GLU A 128 -1.97 21.64 10.21
C GLU A 128 -3.44 21.28 10.44
N TYR A 129 -4.17 20.99 9.37
CA TYR A 129 -5.56 20.58 9.47
C TYR A 129 -5.71 19.19 10.11
N ALA A 130 -4.96 18.21 9.62
CA ALA A 130 -5.03 16.82 10.08
C ALA A 130 -4.66 16.68 11.56
N HIS A 131 -3.55 17.31 12.00
CA HIS A 131 -3.11 17.26 13.39
C HIS A 131 -4.12 17.89 14.35
N ALA A 132 -4.82 18.97 13.94
CA ALA A 132 -5.90 19.56 14.73
C ALA A 132 -7.10 18.58 14.94
N HIS A 133 -7.22 17.55 14.09
CA HIS A 133 -8.24 16.52 14.17
C HIS A 133 -7.71 15.15 14.68
N GLY A 134 -6.44 15.07 15.09
CA GLY A 134 -5.80 13.84 15.59
C GLY A 134 -5.52 12.81 14.49
N VAL A 135 -5.41 13.24 13.22
CA VAL A 135 -5.10 12.42 12.05
C VAL A 135 -3.65 12.64 11.65
N VAL A 136 -2.96 11.58 11.22
CA VAL A 136 -1.57 11.64 10.75
C VAL A 136 -1.47 11.82 9.24
N VAL A 137 -0.37 12.40 8.78
CA VAL A 137 -0.15 12.75 7.38
C VAL A 137 1.10 12.09 6.81
N GLU A 138 0.95 11.50 5.63
CA GLU A 138 2.04 11.07 4.76
C GLU A 138 2.23 12.10 3.66
N GLY A 139 3.49 12.51 3.42
CA GLY A 139 3.86 13.32 2.26
C GLY A 139 4.60 12.51 1.22
N GLU A 140 4.96 13.11 0.08
CA GLU A 140 5.75 12.47 -0.98
C GLU A 140 6.84 13.38 -1.53
N LEU A 141 8.03 12.81 -1.71
CA LEU A 141 9.16 13.40 -2.43
C LEU A 141 9.72 12.44 -3.47
N GLY A 142 10.03 12.98 -4.63
CA GLY A 142 10.32 12.22 -5.83
C GLY A 142 9.05 11.88 -6.59
N VAL A 143 9.18 11.42 -7.82
CA VAL A 143 8.05 11.04 -8.69
C VAL A 143 8.18 9.59 -9.07
N LEU A 144 7.13 8.80 -8.84
CA LEU A 144 7.06 7.42 -9.30
C LEU A 144 6.39 7.36 -10.66
N ALA A 145 7.06 6.69 -11.63
CA ALA A 145 6.45 6.40 -12.93
C ALA A 145 5.35 5.34 -12.81
N GLY A 146 4.51 5.23 -13.84
CA GLY A 146 3.46 4.23 -13.95
C GLY A 146 2.06 4.80 -13.86
N VAL A 147 1.09 3.91 -13.74
CA VAL A 147 -0.34 4.26 -13.66
C VAL A 147 -0.97 3.56 -12.45
N GLU A 148 -1.55 4.35 -11.57
CA GLU A 148 -2.36 3.87 -10.45
C GLU A 148 -3.60 4.76 -10.33
N ASP A 149 -4.77 4.23 -10.70
CA ASP A 149 -6.03 4.95 -10.81
C ASP A 149 -5.88 6.25 -11.62
N ASP A 150 -6.02 7.41 -10.99
CA ASP A 150 -5.91 8.74 -11.61
C ASP A 150 -4.46 9.29 -11.59
N VAL A 151 -3.51 8.60 -10.95
CA VAL A 151 -2.09 8.99 -10.91
C VAL A 151 -1.35 8.42 -12.10
N VAL A 152 -0.83 9.28 -12.97
CA VAL A 152 -0.10 8.89 -14.18
C VAL A 152 1.19 9.70 -14.28
N ALA A 153 2.34 9.02 -14.33
CA ALA A 153 3.63 9.65 -14.61
C ALA A 153 4.43 8.84 -15.63
N GLU A 154 4.93 9.49 -16.66
CA GLU A 154 5.75 8.85 -17.72
C GLU A 154 7.18 8.57 -17.27
N HIS A 155 7.69 9.38 -16.34
CA HIS A 155 9.06 9.30 -15.85
C HIS A 155 9.10 9.34 -14.34
N SER A 156 10.01 8.57 -13.72
CA SER A 156 10.31 8.67 -12.30
C SER A 156 11.50 9.61 -12.06
N SER A 157 11.46 10.33 -10.95
CA SER A 157 12.61 11.03 -10.41
C SER A 157 12.90 10.52 -9.01
N TYR A 158 14.15 10.09 -8.76
CA TYR A 158 14.55 9.62 -7.45
C TYR A 158 14.47 10.74 -6.40
N THR A 159 14.09 10.37 -5.19
CA THR A 159 14.12 11.28 -4.05
C THR A 159 15.55 11.71 -3.77
N ARG A 160 15.74 12.99 -3.47
CA ARG A 160 17.02 13.58 -3.08
C ARG A 160 17.12 13.62 -1.56
N PRO A 161 18.05 12.85 -0.94
CA PRO A 161 18.13 12.73 0.52
C PRO A 161 18.31 14.07 1.23
N GLU A 162 19.00 15.02 0.61
CA GLU A 162 19.19 16.38 1.15
C GLU A 162 17.89 17.21 1.26
N GLU A 163 16.88 16.91 0.44
CA GLU A 163 15.58 17.59 0.50
C GLU A 163 14.67 16.98 1.58
N VAL A 164 14.89 15.73 1.97
CA VAL A 164 14.00 15.00 2.90
C VAL A 164 13.98 15.65 4.27
N GLU A 165 15.14 15.98 4.83
CA GLU A 165 15.25 16.59 6.15
C GLU A 165 14.57 18.00 6.18
N ASP A 166 14.81 18.82 5.16
CA ASP A 166 14.18 20.14 5.04
C ASP A 166 12.66 20.02 4.91
N PHE A 167 12.20 19.08 4.06
CA PHE A 167 10.78 18.86 3.85
C PHE A 167 10.05 18.43 5.13
N VAL A 168 10.58 17.44 5.84
CA VAL A 168 9.98 16.93 7.08
C VAL A 168 9.95 18.02 8.16
N ASN A 169 11.05 18.77 8.33
CA ASN A 169 11.12 19.84 9.31
C ASN A 169 10.17 21.00 9.01
N ARG A 170 9.96 21.33 7.74
CA ARG A 170 9.11 22.46 7.32
C ARG A 170 7.63 22.11 7.29
N THR A 171 7.30 20.87 6.96
CA THR A 171 5.90 20.42 6.81
C THR A 171 5.35 19.81 8.08
N GLY A 172 6.17 19.08 8.85
CA GLY A 172 5.74 18.33 10.02
C GLY A 172 4.99 17.05 9.70
N VAL A 173 5.20 16.45 8.52
CA VAL A 173 4.60 15.14 8.15
C VAL A 173 5.02 14.03 9.12
N ASP A 174 4.17 13.03 9.28
CA ASP A 174 4.39 11.89 10.18
C ASP A 174 5.12 10.73 9.49
N SER A 175 5.08 10.66 8.15
CA SER A 175 5.79 9.71 7.32
C SER A 175 6.01 10.27 5.91
N LEU A 176 6.95 9.69 5.16
CA LEU A 176 7.29 10.18 3.83
C LEU A 176 7.40 9.04 2.82
N ALA A 177 6.64 9.13 1.75
CA ALA A 177 6.81 8.31 0.56
C ALA A 177 8.02 8.80 -0.25
N ILE A 178 8.86 7.86 -0.68
CA ILE A 178 10.07 8.15 -1.44
C ILE A 178 10.14 7.33 -2.73
N SER A 179 10.81 7.88 -3.73
CA SER A 179 11.10 7.22 -4.99
C SER A 179 12.54 6.68 -4.98
N ILE A 180 12.67 5.35 -4.93
CA ILE A 180 13.96 4.64 -4.96
C ILE A 180 14.04 3.57 -6.06
N GLY A 181 13.14 3.65 -7.06
CA GLY A 181 13.08 2.69 -8.18
C GLY A 181 11.87 1.78 -8.17
N THR A 182 10.87 2.03 -7.32
CA THR A 182 9.53 1.44 -7.43
C THR A 182 8.73 2.16 -8.51
N SER A 183 7.62 1.55 -8.97
CA SER A 183 6.75 2.12 -10.00
C SER A 183 5.32 1.61 -9.83
N HIS A 184 4.33 2.40 -10.18
CA HIS A 184 2.92 2.06 -10.05
C HIS A 184 2.43 1.02 -11.07
N GLY A 185 1.34 0.31 -10.75
CA GLY A 185 0.69 -0.66 -11.63
C GLY A 185 1.39 -2.02 -11.73
N ALA A 186 0.92 -2.88 -12.65
CA ALA A 186 1.47 -4.22 -12.90
C ALA A 186 2.53 -4.23 -14.01
N TYR A 187 2.67 -3.16 -14.76
CA TYR A 187 3.64 -2.97 -15.84
C TYR A 187 4.69 -1.93 -15.42
N LYS A 188 5.34 -2.20 -14.29
CA LYS A 188 6.27 -1.27 -13.64
C LYS A 188 7.49 -0.95 -14.47
N PHE A 189 7.93 -1.91 -15.29
CA PHE A 189 9.14 -1.82 -16.10
C PHE A 189 8.86 -2.35 -17.50
N THR A 190 9.46 -1.73 -18.51
CA THR A 190 9.48 -2.29 -19.86
C THR A 190 10.48 -3.46 -19.92
N PRO A 191 10.32 -4.43 -20.85
CA PRO A 191 11.28 -5.51 -21.03
C PRO A 191 12.72 -5.04 -21.28
N LYS A 192 12.90 -3.83 -21.84
CA LYS A 192 14.22 -3.22 -22.09
C LYS A 192 14.92 -2.75 -20.81
N GLN A 193 14.18 -2.45 -19.77
CA GLN A 193 14.71 -2.03 -18.46
C GLN A 193 15.08 -3.24 -17.59
N CYS A 194 14.60 -4.43 -17.95
CA CYS A 194 14.77 -5.66 -17.18
C CYS A 194 15.86 -6.55 -17.76
N THR A 195 16.44 -7.38 -16.92
CA THR A 195 17.16 -8.58 -17.32
C THR A 195 16.21 -9.79 -17.31
N ARG A 196 16.65 -10.97 -17.77
CA ARG A 196 15.90 -12.23 -17.61
C ARG A 196 16.70 -13.20 -16.76
N ASN A 197 16.02 -13.83 -15.81
CA ASN A 197 16.63 -14.90 -15.04
C ASN A 197 16.67 -16.22 -15.84
N GLU A 198 17.24 -17.28 -15.24
CA GLU A 198 17.36 -18.61 -15.86
C GLU A 198 16.01 -19.23 -16.30
N LYS A 199 14.90 -18.80 -15.69
CA LYS A 199 13.53 -19.23 -16.03
C LYS A 199 12.89 -18.33 -17.09
N GLY A 200 13.62 -17.35 -17.65
CA GLY A 200 13.11 -16.40 -18.63
C GLY A 200 12.20 -15.30 -18.07
N ILE A 201 12.03 -15.22 -16.75
CA ILE A 201 11.22 -14.21 -16.08
C ILE A 201 11.97 -12.88 -16.07
N LEU A 202 11.25 -11.79 -16.32
CA LEU A 202 11.79 -10.44 -16.24
C LEU A 202 12.19 -10.11 -14.80
N VAL A 203 13.39 -9.53 -14.65
CA VAL A 203 13.93 -9.07 -13.37
C VAL A 203 14.23 -7.57 -13.50
N PRO A 204 13.55 -6.72 -12.73
CA PRO A 204 13.76 -5.28 -12.78
C PRO A 204 15.12 -4.89 -12.19
N PRO A 205 15.58 -3.64 -12.44
CA PRO A 205 16.78 -3.12 -11.79
C PRO A 205 16.61 -3.10 -10.26
N PRO A 206 17.72 -3.16 -9.51
CA PRO A 206 17.66 -3.12 -8.05
C PRO A 206 17.17 -1.75 -7.55
N LEU A 207 16.51 -1.74 -6.41
CA LEU A 207 16.16 -0.52 -5.71
C LEU A 207 17.40 0.24 -5.25
N ARG A 208 17.32 1.56 -5.20
CA ARG A 208 18.37 2.48 -4.77
C ARG A 208 18.43 2.53 -3.23
N PHE A 209 18.95 1.45 -2.64
CA PHE A 209 19.14 1.35 -1.19
C PHE A 209 20.11 2.39 -0.64
N ASP A 210 21.05 2.87 -1.46
CA ASP A 210 21.94 3.97 -1.11
C ASP A 210 21.20 5.26 -0.75
N ILE A 211 20.08 5.56 -1.43
CA ILE A 211 19.20 6.68 -1.11
C ILE A 211 18.53 6.45 0.25
N LEU A 212 17.97 5.26 0.48
CA LEU A 212 17.31 4.91 1.74
C LEU A 212 18.30 4.97 2.93
N GLU A 213 19.51 4.43 2.77
CA GLU A 213 20.56 4.48 3.77
C GLU A 213 20.98 5.93 4.13
N GLU A 214 21.06 6.81 3.13
CA GLU A 214 21.39 8.22 3.36
C GLU A 214 20.25 8.97 4.05
N ILE A 215 18.98 8.68 3.69
CA ILE A 215 17.83 9.26 4.38
C ILE A 215 17.79 8.83 5.85
N GLU A 216 18.00 7.54 6.13
CA GLU A 216 18.03 7.02 7.50
C GLU A 216 19.11 7.66 8.37
N LYS A 217 20.27 7.96 7.80
CA LYS A 217 21.33 8.72 8.50
C LYS A 217 20.94 10.15 8.83
N ARG A 218 20.22 10.83 7.93
CA ARG A 218 19.79 12.23 8.10
C ARG A 218 18.61 12.37 9.05
N LEU A 219 17.67 11.43 8.98
CA LEU A 219 16.46 11.39 9.79
C LEU A 219 16.30 10.02 10.48
N PRO A 220 17.11 9.73 11.50
CA PRO A 220 16.96 8.49 12.25
C PRO A 220 15.58 8.41 12.90
N GLU A 221 15.02 7.19 12.93
CA GLU A 221 13.70 6.86 13.47
C GLU A 221 12.50 7.47 12.73
N PHE A 222 12.73 8.13 11.59
CA PHE A 222 11.63 8.68 10.77
C PHE A 222 11.05 7.62 9.82
N PRO A 223 9.71 7.41 9.83
CA PRO A 223 9.07 6.37 9.01
C PRO A 223 9.10 6.69 7.51
N ILE A 224 9.66 5.80 6.73
CA ILE A 224 9.65 5.86 5.25
C ILE A 224 8.59 4.92 4.70
N VAL A 225 8.03 5.30 3.55
CA VAL A 225 6.98 4.57 2.83
C VAL A 225 7.43 4.25 1.42
N LEU A 226 7.09 3.05 0.94
CA LEU A 226 7.26 2.65 -0.46
C LEU A 226 5.90 2.48 -1.16
N HIS A 227 5.66 3.34 -2.14
CA HIS A 227 4.61 3.21 -3.14
C HIS A 227 5.09 2.39 -4.34
N GLY A 228 4.16 1.96 -5.19
CA GLY A 228 4.49 1.19 -6.39
C GLY A 228 5.25 -0.11 -6.08
N ALA A 229 5.04 -0.71 -4.93
CA ALA A 229 5.85 -1.80 -4.37
C ALA A 229 5.22 -3.20 -4.50
N SER A 230 4.11 -3.38 -5.22
CA SER A 230 3.56 -4.71 -5.50
C SER A 230 4.57 -5.59 -6.24
N SER A 231 4.65 -6.89 -5.88
CA SER A 231 5.61 -7.83 -6.48
C SER A 231 5.15 -8.46 -7.78
N VAL A 232 3.86 -8.32 -8.11
CA VAL A 232 3.24 -8.91 -9.31
C VAL A 232 3.50 -10.42 -9.37
N PRO A 233 2.83 -11.24 -8.51
CA PRO A 233 3.07 -12.67 -8.41
C PRO A 233 2.95 -13.36 -9.77
N GLN A 234 4.05 -13.96 -10.24
CA GLN A 234 4.13 -14.51 -11.59
C GLN A 234 3.23 -15.74 -11.78
N GLU A 235 2.93 -16.48 -10.73
CA GLU A 235 1.95 -17.56 -10.73
C GLU A 235 0.53 -17.05 -11.05
N CYS A 236 0.12 -15.92 -10.47
CA CYS A 236 -1.18 -15.30 -10.78
C CYS A 236 -1.21 -14.79 -12.22
N VAL A 237 -0.14 -14.17 -12.69
CA VAL A 237 -0.02 -13.69 -14.08
C VAL A 237 -0.12 -14.86 -15.06
N ALA A 238 0.60 -15.95 -14.81
CA ALA A 238 0.57 -17.16 -15.65
C ALA A 238 -0.82 -17.80 -15.66
N GLU A 239 -1.48 -17.93 -14.50
CA GLU A 239 -2.82 -18.47 -14.40
C GLU A 239 -3.85 -17.60 -15.13
N ILE A 240 -3.83 -16.29 -14.93
CA ILE A 240 -4.73 -15.36 -15.63
C ILE A 240 -4.56 -15.49 -17.15
N ASN A 241 -3.31 -15.54 -17.64
CA ASN A 241 -3.04 -15.68 -19.08
C ASN A 241 -3.50 -17.04 -19.62
N ALA A 242 -3.30 -18.14 -18.89
CA ALA A 242 -3.76 -19.46 -19.27
C ALA A 242 -5.30 -19.57 -19.34
N LEU A 243 -5.99 -18.78 -18.51
CA LEU A 243 -7.45 -18.73 -18.41
C LEU A 243 -8.08 -17.59 -19.24
N GLY A 244 -7.47 -17.23 -20.36
CA GLY A 244 -8.02 -16.28 -21.32
C GLY A 244 -7.79 -14.80 -20.97
N GLY A 245 -6.91 -14.50 -20.02
CA GLY A 245 -6.42 -13.15 -19.76
C GLY A 245 -5.30 -12.75 -20.72
N LYS A 246 -4.87 -11.49 -20.62
CA LYS A 246 -3.79 -10.96 -21.44
C LYS A 246 -2.94 -9.97 -20.63
N LEU A 247 -1.97 -10.48 -19.91
CA LEU A 247 -1.01 -9.73 -19.10
C LEU A 247 0.43 -10.03 -19.56
N PRO A 248 0.82 -9.58 -20.78
CA PRO A 248 2.18 -9.81 -21.25
C PRO A 248 3.16 -8.94 -20.46
N ASP A 249 4.33 -9.51 -20.15
CA ASP A 249 5.46 -8.78 -19.54
C ASP A 249 5.15 -8.06 -18.21
N ALA A 250 4.06 -8.46 -17.51
CA ALA A 250 3.76 -7.93 -16.18
C ALA A 250 4.87 -8.33 -15.20
N VAL A 251 5.45 -7.34 -14.52
CA VAL A 251 6.57 -7.52 -13.58
C VAL A 251 6.50 -6.50 -12.46
N GLY A 252 6.82 -6.93 -11.24
CA GLY A 252 6.83 -6.10 -10.04
C GLY A 252 8.19 -6.07 -9.35
N ILE A 253 8.21 -5.56 -8.13
CA ILE A 253 9.41 -5.47 -7.31
C ILE A 253 9.70 -6.85 -6.67
N PRO A 254 10.94 -7.37 -6.77
CA PRO A 254 11.31 -8.62 -6.12
C PRO A 254 11.09 -8.57 -4.60
N GLU A 255 10.47 -9.61 -4.04
CA GLU A 255 10.07 -9.65 -2.63
C GLU A 255 11.25 -9.58 -1.67
N GLU A 256 12.41 -10.12 -2.05
CA GLU A 256 13.65 -10.01 -1.28
C GLU A 256 14.14 -8.56 -1.14
N GLN A 257 13.90 -7.71 -2.13
CA GLN A 257 14.23 -6.29 -2.05
C GLN A 257 13.26 -5.55 -1.12
N LEU A 258 11.97 -5.89 -1.17
CA LEU A 258 10.97 -5.35 -0.26
C LEU A 258 11.26 -5.78 1.19
N ARG A 259 11.63 -7.06 1.40
CA ARG A 259 12.01 -7.55 2.73
C ARG A 259 13.26 -6.85 3.27
N LYS A 260 14.25 -6.59 2.39
CA LYS A 260 15.43 -5.81 2.76
C LYS A 260 15.03 -4.39 3.18
N ALA A 261 14.19 -3.71 2.39
CA ALA A 261 13.72 -2.36 2.70
C ALA A 261 12.94 -2.30 4.04
N ALA A 262 12.08 -3.29 4.31
CA ALA A 262 11.34 -3.42 5.57
C ALA A 262 12.26 -3.62 6.80
N GLY A 263 13.46 -4.14 6.61
CA GLY A 263 14.50 -4.24 7.65
C GLY A 263 15.29 -2.93 7.89
N MET A 264 14.93 -1.85 7.19
CA MET A 264 15.55 -0.52 7.28
C MET A 264 14.50 0.50 7.75
N ALA A 265 14.57 1.76 7.29
CA ALA A 265 13.61 2.81 7.68
C ALA A 265 12.21 2.65 7.07
N VAL A 266 11.96 1.66 6.20
CA VAL A 266 10.65 1.48 5.56
C VAL A 266 9.65 0.86 6.53
N CYS A 267 8.67 1.66 6.95
CA CYS A 267 7.62 1.26 7.90
C CYS A 267 6.28 0.92 7.24
N LYS A 268 6.07 1.31 5.97
CA LYS A 268 4.85 1.04 5.20
C LYS A 268 5.22 0.61 3.78
N ILE A 269 4.55 -0.43 3.28
CA ILE A 269 4.66 -0.88 1.89
C ILE A 269 3.26 -0.99 1.29
N ASN A 270 3.03 -0.29 0.18
CA ASN A 270 1.76 -0.29 -0.54
C ASN A 270 1.62 -1.54 -1.42
N ILE A 271 0.48 -2.21 -1.31
CA ILE A 271 0.17 -3.44 -2.04
C ILE A 271 -1.25 -3.34 -2.62
N ASP A 272 -1.34 -3.21 -3.95
CA ASP A 272 -2.59 -3.16 -4.70
C ASP A 272 -2.63 -4.18 -5.83
N SER A 273 -1.71 -4.12 -6.80
CA SER A 273 -1.71 -5.00 -7.97
C SER A 273 -1.73 -6.47 -7.60
N ASP A 274 -1.07 -6.87 -6.51
CA ASP A 274 -1.03 -8.26 -6.05
C ASP A 274 -2.42 -8.74 -5.59
N ILE A 275 -3.20 -7.87 -4.95
CA ILE A 275 -4.60 -8.13 -4.55
C ILE A 275 -5.47 -8.33 -5.79
N ARG A 276 -5.36 -7.41 -6.74
CA ARG A 276 -6.12 -7.44 -8.00
C ARG A 276 -5.82 -8.74 -8.79
N LEU A 277 -4.55 -9.14 -8.86
CA LEU A 277 -4.13 -10.36 -9.54
C LEU A 277 -4.66 -11.62 -8.84
N ALA A 278 -4.50 -11.73 -7.51
CA ALA A 278 -4.98 -12.88 -6.75
C ALA A 278 -6.50 -13.05 -6.88
N MET A 279 -7.26 -11.96 -6.75
CA MET A 279 -8.70 -11.96 -6.92
C MET A 279 -9.13 -12.38 -8.33
N THR A 280 -8.49 -11.82 -9.35
CA THR A 280 -8.80 -12.09 -10.77
C THR A 280 -8.47 -13.53 -11.13
N ALA A 281 -7.33 -14.07 -10.69
CA ALA A 281 -6.94 -15.46 -10.92
C ALA A 281 -7.98 -16.43 -10.32
N GLY A 282 -8.37 -16.21 -9.06
CA GLY A 282 -9.37 -17.03 -8.37
C GLY A 282 -10.74 -17.03 -9.10
N ILE A 283 -11.24 -15.87 -9.52
CA ILE A 283 -12.50 -15.77 -10.26
C ILE A 283 -12.41 -16.49 -11.61
N ARG A 284 -11.33 -16.29 -12.38
CA ARG A 284 -11.15 -16.94 -13.67
C ARG A 284 -11.08 -18.47 -13.56
N ARG A 285 -10.39 -18.96 -12.53
CA ARG A 285 -10.29 -20.40 -12.23
C ARG A 285 -11.68 -21.00 -12.05
N VAL A 286 -12.52 -20.40 -11.21
CA VAL A 286 -13.87 -20.88 -10.93
C VAL A 286 -14.71 -20.93 -12.20
N PHE A 287 -14.72 -19.89 -13.02
CA PHE A 287 -15.49 -19.87 -14.28
C PHE A 287 -14.96 -20.85 -15.33
N ASN A 288 -13.66 -21.18 -15.29
CA ASN A 288 -13.08 -22.19 -16.17
C ASN A 288 -13.43 -23.63 -15.72
N GLU A 289 -13.42 -23.87 -14.40
CA GLU A 289 -13.72 -25.19 -13.81
C GLU A 289 -15.23 -25.51 -13.86
N ASP A 290 -16.06 -24.51 -13.59
CA ASP A 290 -17.52 -24.59 -13.65
C ASP A 290 -18.13 -23.40 -14.40
N PRO A 291 -18.29 -23.49 -15.74
CA PRO A 291 -18.90 -22.44 -16.53
C PRO A 291 -20.36 -22.17 -16.21
N SER A 292 -21.03 -23.04 -15.45
CA SER A 292 -22.42 -22.88 -15.06
C SER A 292 -22.62 -22.03 -13.80
N ILE A 293 -21.57 -21.75 -13.07
CA ILE A 293 -21.65 -20.97 -11.84
C ILE A 293 -22.07 -19.52 -12.12
N PHE A 294 -23.11 -19.05 -11.46
CA PHE A 294 -23.60 -17.67 -11.56
C PHE A 294 -23.90 -17.03 -10.20
N ASP A 295 -23.78 -17.77 -9.10
CA ASP A 295 -23.91 -17.23 -7.75
C ASP A 295 -22.63 -16.50 -7.36
N PRO A 296 -22.67 -15.15 -7.11
CA PRO A 296 -21.49 -14.38 -6.74
C PRO A 296 -20.83 -14.91 -5.45
N ARG A 297 -21.56 -15.46 -4.51
CA ARG A 297 -21.00 -16.07 -3.30
C ARG A 297 -20.07 -17.24 -3.62
N GLY A 298 -20.33 -17.98 -4.69
CA GLY A 298 -19.49 -19.09 -5.13
C GLY A 298 -18.12 -18.61 -5.61
N TYR A 299 -18.07 -17.76 -6.64
CA TYR A 299 -16.79 -17.33 -7.22
C TYR A 299 -16.06 -16.26 -6.38
N LEU A 300 -16.79 -15.39 -5.66
CA LEU A 300 -16.16 -14.40 -4.78
C LEU A 300 -15.58 -15.01 -3.48
N SER A 301 -16.14 -16.13 -2.99
CA SER A 301 -15.55 -16.84 -1.85
C SER A 301 -14.18 -17.41 -2.18
N VAL A 302 -14.00 -17.97 -3.37
CA VAL A 302 -12.70 -18.46 -3.85
C VAL A 302 -11.73 -17.32 -4.04
N ALA A 303 -12.17 -16.23 -4.67
CA ALA A 303 -11.35 -15.03 -4.84
C ALA A 303 -10.88 -14.44 -3.50
N ARG A 304 -11.77 -14.36 -2.49
CA ARG A 304 -11.44 -13.94 -1.13
C ARG A 304 -10.38 -14.83 -0.49
N ALA A 305 -10.49 -16.14 -0.65
CA ALA A 305 -9.51 -17.10 -0.12
C ALA A 305 -8.11 -16.90 -0.76
N GLU A 306 -8.05 -16.66 -2.07
CA GLU A 306 -6.78 -16.39 -2.76
C GLU A 306 -6.15 -15.05 -2.30
N VAL A 307 -6.95 -13.99 -2.16
CA VAL A 307 -6.47 -12.71 -1.61
C VAL A 307 -5.96 -12.90 -0.19
N LYS A 308 -6.70 -13.61 0.68
CA LYS A 308 -6.26 -13.90 2.05
C LYS A 308 -4.92 -14.65 2.08
N LYS A 309 -4.75 -15.66 1.24
CA LYS A 309 -3.51 -16.43 1.11
C LYS A 309 -2.35 -15.52 0.70
N MET A 310 -2.55 -14.65 -0.29
CA MET A 310 -1.56 -13.68 -0.75
C MET A 310 -1.19 -12.68 0.34
N VAL A 311 -2.17 -12.11 1.06
CA VAL A 311 -1.94 -11.16 2.15
C VAL A 311 -1.14 -11.81 3.29
N LYS A 312 -1.47 -13.06 3.70
CA LYS A 312 -0.69 -13.82 4.68
C LYS A 312 0.75 -14.00 4.24
N HIS A 313 0.97 -14.38 2.97
CA HIS A 313 2.32 -14.50 2.42
C HIS A 313 3.10 -13.19 2.54
N LYS A 314 2.47 -12.05 2.19
CA LYS A 314 3.10 -10.74 2.32
C LYS A 314 3.46 -10.39 3.75
N ILE A 315 2.54 -10.57 4.67
CA ILE A 315 2.75 -10.27 6.09
C ILE A 315 3.95 -11.05 6.65
N VAL A 316 4.00 -12.35 6.39
CA VAL A 316 5.03 -13.24 6.98
C VAL A 316 6.36 -13.13 6.25
N ASN A 317 6.37 -13.23 4.91
CA ASN A 317 7.60 -13.44 4.15
C ASN A 317 8.22 -12.14 3.62
N VAL A 318 7.41 -11.09 3.40
CA VAL A 318 7.87 -9.85 2.78
C VAL A 318 7.95 -8.72 3.80
N LEU A 319 6.91 -8.51 4.57
CA LEU A 319 6.80 -7.42 5.54
C LEU A 319 7.48 -7.77 6.88
N GLY A 320 7.35 -9.02 7.32
CA GLY A 320 7.86 -9.51 8.60
C GLY A 320 7.11 -8.96 9.80
N SER A 321 5.83 -8.60 9.60
CA SER A 321 4.98 -8.01 10.65
C SER A 321 4.08 -9.01 11.37
N ASP A 322 4.26 -10.31 11.14
CA ASP A 322 3.54 -11.33 11.89
C ASP A 322 3.92 -11.33 13.38
N ASN A 323 2.94 -11.62 14.25
CA ASN A 323 3.09 -11.62 15.71
C ASN A 323 3.56 -10.28 16.33
N THR A 324 3.20 -9.12 15.73
CA THR A 324 3.61 -7.78 16.19
C THR A 324 2.48 -6.94 16.80
N LEU A 325 1.30 -7.52 17.06
CA LEU A 325 0.17 -6.84 17.70
C LEU A 325 0.44 -6.47 19.15
#